data_8b3967f2f440b8490d5798b93b8e72ad
#
_entry.id   8b3967f2f440b8490d5798b93b8e72ad
#
_cell.length_a   1.000
_cell.length_b   1.000
_cell.length_c   1.000
_cell.angle_alpha   90.00
_cell.angle_beta   90.00
_cell.angle_gamma   90.00
#
_symmetry.space_group_name_H-M   'P 1'
#
loop_
_entity.id
_entity.type
_entity.pdbx_description
1 polymer ?
#
loop_
_entity_poly.entity_id
_entity_poly.type
_entity_poly.pdbx_seq_one_letter_code
_entity_poly.pdbx_strand_id
1 'polypeptide(L)'
;MAINNYLATKYHTDLLGDSPEEKALVDQWSYWSILEIQSNLYTISFQKFRAPEGQKDENAIKKAMDELPKLFGILDKQLEGKEYILGDKFTLADINVGSVVMVAQMAQYDYSSYKNVSRWMAKLNERPSFEQIPFPPRK
;
A
#
# COMPACT_ATOMS: atom_id res chain seq x y z
N MET A 1 6.65 4.07 8.71
CA MET A 1 6.79 2.73 9.31
C MET A 1 7.48 2.75 10.67
N ALA A 2 8.66 3.34 10.86
CA ALA A 2 9.31 3.39 12.18
C ALA A 2 8.42 3.98 13.29
N ILE A 3 7.67 5.05 13.00
CA ILE A 3 6.71 5.64 13.93
C ILE A 3 5.60 4.65 14.30
N ASN A 4 5.05 3.91 13.33
CA ASN A 4 4.01 2.92 13.57
C ASN A 4 4.51 1.78 14.46
N ASN A 5 5.73 1.27 14.18
CA ASN A 5 6.37 0.25 15.02
C ASN A 5 6.64 0.75 16.45
N TYR A 6 7.12 1.98 16.59
CA TYR A 6 7.33 2.61 17.89
C TYR A 6 6.03 2.70 18.70
N LEU A 7 4.96 3.21 18.08
CA LEU A 7 3.66 3.36 18.73
C LEU A 7 3.07 2.00 19.11
N ALA A 8 3.10 1.03 18.20
CA ALA A 8 2.58 -0.31 18.47
C ALA A 8 3.35 -1.00 19.62
N THR A 9 4.67 -0.86 19.66
CA THR A 9 5.50 -1.38 20.75
C THR A 9 5.22 -0.65 22.06
N LYS A 10 5.18 0.68 22.03
CA LYS A 10 5.00 1.52 23.24
C LYS A 10 3.66 1.27 23.90
N TYR A 11 2.62 1.08 23.15
CA TYR A 11 1.25 0.91 23.65
C TYR A 11 0.80 -0.56 23.71
N HIS A 12 1.73 -1.50 23.50
CA HIS A 12 1.48 -2.95 23.57
C HIS A 12 0.26 -3.39 22.76
N THR A 13 0.19 -2.93 21.51
CA THR A 13 -0.91 -3.29 20.62
C THR A 13 -0.66 -4.65 19.98
N ASP A 14 -1.75 -5.35 19.62
CA ASP A 14 -1.68 -6.63 18.89
C ASP A 14 -1.29 -6.48 17.42
N LEU A 15 -0.95 -5.25 16.99
CA LEU A 15 -0.69 -4.92 15.59
C LEU A 15 0.65 -5.44 15.06
N LEU A 16 1.59 -5.80 15.95
CA LEU A 16 2.90 -6.33 15.56
C LEU A 16 2.92 -7.84 15.29
N GLY A 17 1.81 -8.54 15.57
CA GLY A 17 1.78 -10.00 15.60
C GLY A 17 2.20 -10.58 16.96
N ASP A 18 1.93 -11.87 17.17
CA ASP A 18 2.06 -12.54 18.46
C ASP A 18 3.39 -13.29 18.60
N SER A 19 4.11 -13.50 17.50
CA SER A 19 5.39 -14.21 17.48
C SER A 19 6.49 -13.41 16.76
N PRO A 20 7.78 -13.74 16.96
CA PRO A 20 8.89 -13.16 16.19
C PRO A 20 8.72 -13.37 14.68
N GLU A 21 8.17 -14.49 14.25
CA GLU A 21 7.93 -14.83 12.86
C GLU A 21 6.86 -13.92 12.25
N GLU A 22 5.76 -13.69 12.97
CA GLU A 22 4.72 -12.76 12.53
C GLU A 22 5.24 -11.33 12.44
N LYS A 23 6.05 -10.89 13.42
CA LYS A 23 6.71 -9.57 13.37
C LYS A 23 7.59 -9.44 12.13
N ALA A 24 8.36 -10.48 11.82
CA ALA A 24 9.19 -10.49 10.60
C ALA A 24 8.34 -10.38 9.32
N LEU A 25 7.18 -11.05 9.27
CA LEU A 25 6.24 -10.95 8.16
C LEU A 25 5.59 -9.56 8.06
N VAL A 26 5.23 -8.95 9.18
CA VAL A 26 4.75 -7.55 9.22
C VAL A 26 5.79 -6.62 8.60
N ASP A 27 7.04 -6.75 9.00
CA ASP A 27 8.14 -5.92 8.48
C ASP A 27 8.40 -6.22 7.00
N GLN A 28 8.41 -7.49 6.60
CA GLN A 28 8.61 -7.90 5.20
C GLN A 28 7.58 -7.24 4.27
N TRP A 29 6.29 -7.35 4.58
CA TRP A 29 5.24 -6.75 3.75
C TRP A 29 5.29 -5.23 3.77
N SER A 30 5.62 -4.65 4.92
CA SER A 30 5.79 -3.22 5.08
C SER A 30 6.91 -2.67 4.19
N TYR A 31 8.11 -3.27 4.25
CA TYR A 31 9.24 -2.83 3.43
C TYR A 31 9.04 -3.13 1.95
N TRP A 32 8.49 -4.30 1.62
CA TRP A 32 8.17 -4.65 0.24
C TRP A 32 7.24 -3.60 -0.39
N SER A 33 6.20 -3.18 0.30
CA SER A 33 5.25 -2.21 -0.25
C SER A 33 5.88 -0.84 -0.55
N ILE A 34 6.81 -0.38 0.31
CA ILE A 34 7.53 0.89 0.08
C ILE A 34 8.50 0.76 -1.11
N LEU A 35 9.29 -0.30 -1.12
CA LEU A 35 10.35 -0.46 -2.10
C LEU A 35 9.80 -0.74 -3.50
N GLU A 36 8.75 -1.56 -3.56
CA GLU A 36 8.21 -2.05 -4.83
C GLU A 36 7.00 -1.22 -5.31
N ILE A 37 5.91 -1.18 -4.54
CA ILE A 37 4.67 -0.52 -4.98
C ILE A 37 4.79 1.00 -4.92
N GLN A 38 5.20 1.54 -3.77
CA GLN A 38 5.22 2.99 -3.56
C GLN A 38 6.18 3.70 -4.50
N SER A 39 7.35 3.14 -4.76
CA SER A 39 8.35 3.73 -5.66
C SER A 39 7.79 3.93 -7.07
N ASN A 40 7.07 2.92 -7.60
CA ASN A 40 6.44 3.00 -8.91
C ASN A 40 5.27 3.98 -8.94
N LEU A 41 4.36 3.92 -7.97
CA LEU A 41 3.22 4.84 -7.87
C LEU A 41 3.68 6.29 -7.68
N TYR A 42 4.74 6.51 -6.89
CA TYR A 42 5.30 7.84 -6.69
C TYR A 42 5.93 8.38 -7.98
N THR A 43 6.70 7.55 -8.71
CA THR A 43 7.28 7.93 -10.00
C THR A 43 6.17 8.37 -10.97
N ILE A 44 5.10 7.60 -11.12
CA ILE A 44 3.97 7.94 -11.99
C ILE A 44 3.33 9.27 -11.55
N SER A 45 3.02 9.39 -10.26
CA SER A 45 2.38 10.59 -9.71
C SER A 45 3.25 11.83 -9.87
N PHE A 46 4.54 11.72 -9.57
CA PHE A 46 5.48 12.83 -9.70
C PHE A 46 5.61 13.28 -11.16
N GLN A 47 5.87 12.35 -12.06
CA GLN A 47 6.07 12.66 -13.48
C GLN A 47 4.81 13.21 -14.15
N LYS A 48 3.63 12.71 -13.78
CA LYS A 48 2.36 13.20 -14.35
C LYS A 48 1.97 14.60 -13.84
N PHE A 49 2.17 14.87 -12.54
CA PHE A 49 1.53 16.02 -11.90
C PHE A 49 2.47 17.04 -11.29
N ARG A 50 3.75 16.71 -11.10
CA ARG A 50 4.71 17.58 -10.39
C ARG A 50 5.98 17.90 -11.19
N ALA A 51 6.33 17.06 -12.18
CA ALA A 51 7.48 17.33 -13.02
C ALA A 51 7.25 18.65 -13.80
N PRO A 52 8.27 19.53 -13.91
CA PRO A 52 8.17 20.74 -14.69
C PRO A 52 7.80 20.44 -16.16
N GLU A 53 7.12 21.37 -16.80
CA GLU A 53 6.76 21.24 -18.20
C GLU A 53 8.02 21.06 -19.08
N GLY A 54 7.99 20.08 -19.98
CA GLY A 54 9.15 19.71 -20.81
C GLY A 54 10.22 18.85 -20.12
N GLN A 55 10.06 18.51 -18.83
CA GLN A 55 10.98 17.63 -18.08
C GLN A 55 10.32 16.30 -17.66
N LYS A 56 9.16 15.99 -18.21
CA LYS A 56 8.48 14.73 -17.94
C LYS A 56 9.23 13.57 -18.58
N ASP A 57 9.49 12.53 -17.79
CA ASP A 57 10.11 11.30 -18.27
C ASP A 57 9.03 10.24 -18.53
N GLU A 58 8.55 10.20 -19.79
CA GLU A 58 7.55 9.24 -20.23
C GLU A 58 8.05 7.79 -20.17
N ASN A 59 9.36 7.57 -20.31
CA ASN A 59 9.95 6.22 -20.18
C ASN A 59 9.89 5.74 -18.74
N ALA A 60 10.16 6.63 -17.76
CA ALA A 60 10.00 6.30 -16.36
C ALA A 60 8.55 5.98 -16.00
N ILE A 61 7.58 6.75 -16.53
CA ILE A 61 6.15 6.45 -16.36
C ILE A 61 5.83 5.06 -16.92
N LYS A 62 6.23 4.80 -18.17
CA LYS A 62 5.95 3.53 -18.83
C LYS A 62 6.53 2.36 -18.05
N LYS A 63 7.81 2.43 -17.66
CA LYS A 63 8.47 1.39 -16.87
C LYS A 63 7.73 1.11 -15.56
N ALA A 64 7.34 2.16 -14.84
CA ALA A 64 6.61 2.01 -13.59
C ALA A 64 5.21 1.39 -13.80
N MET A 65 4.51 1.78 -14.88
CA MET A 65 3.20 1.21 -15.24
C MET A 65 3.31 -0.27 -15.65
N ASP A 66 4.38 -0.67 -16.33
CA ASP A 66 4.61 -2.06 -16.76
C ASP A 66 4.94 -2.99 -15.56
N GLU A 67 5.53 -2.47 -14.48
CA GLU A 67 5.85 -3.25 -13.26
C GLU A 67 4.66 -3.44 -12.31
N LEU A 68 3.75 -2.46 -12.22
CA LEU A 68 2.65 -2.50 -11.26
C LEU A 68 1.74 -3.73 -11.38
N PRO A 69 1.39 -4.25 -12.58
CA PRO A 69 0.55 -5.44 -12.69
C PRO A 69 1.12 -6.66 -11.97
N LYS A 70 2.42 -6.89 -12.06
CA LYS A 70 3.09 -7.98 -11.36
C LYS A 70 3.01 -7.80 -9.84
N LEU A 71 3.24 -6.59 -9.36
CA LEU A 71 3.26 -6.27 -7.93
C LEU A 71 1.86 -6.38 -7.32
N PHE A 72 0.84 -5.83 -7.99
CA PHE A 72 -0.55 -5.98 -7.56
C PHE A 72 -1.02 -7.43 -7.64
N GLY A 73 -0.56 -8.21 -8.63
CA GLY A 73 -0.82 -9.65 -8.72
C GLY A 73 -0.24 -10.43 -7.53
N ILE A 74 0.96 -10.07 -7.05
CA ILE A 74 1.56 -10.66 -5.83
C ILE A 74 0.69 -10.37 -4.61
N LEU A 75 0.27 -9.10 -4.44
CA LEU A 75 -0.58 -8.70 -3.32
C LEU A 75 -1.96 -9.36 -3.38
N ASP A 76 -2.56 -9.45 -4.57
CA ASP A 76 -3.87 -10.08 -4.76
C ASP A 76 -3.83 -11.56 -4.39
N LYS A 77 -2.77 -12.27 -4.83
CA LYS A 77 -2.56 -13.67 -4.47
C LYS A 77 -2.31 -13.85 -2.97
N GLN A 78 -1.58 -12.94 -2.32
CA GLN A 78 -1.37 -12.99 -0.87
C GLN A 78 -2.68 -12.90 -0.09
N LEU A 79 -3.62 -12.10 -0.59
CA LEU A 79 -4.93 -11.87 0.03
C LEU A 79 -6.00 -12.93 -0.34
N GLU A 80 -5.64 -13.90 -1.19
CA GLU A 80 -6.56 -14.97 -1.59
C GLU A 80 -6.97 -15.80 -0.38
N GLY A 81 -8.28 -15.90 -0.12
CA GLY A 81 -8.83 -16.64 1.00
C GLY A 81 -8.54 -16.07 2.38
N LYS A 82 -7.97 -14.86 2.47
CA LYS A 82 -7.62 -14.20 3.73
C LYS A 82 -8.41 -12.91 3.90
N GLU A 83 -8.65 -12.56 5.16
CA GLU A 83 -9.29 -11.30 5.52
C GLU A 83 -8.31 -10.13 5.48
N TYR A 84 -7.08 -10.36 5.95
CA TYR A 84 -5.97 -9.41 6.02
C TYR A 84 -4.68 -10.03 5.45
N ILE A 85 -3.62 -9.24 5.32
CA ILE A 85 -2.36 -9.67 4.68
C ILE A 85 -1.78 -10.94 5.34
N LEU A 86 -1.81 -11.03 6.68
CA LEU A 86 -1.27 -12.17 7.41
C LEU A 86 -2.31 -13.21 7.82
N GLY A 87 -3.56 -13.12 7.35
CA GLY A 87 -4.65 -14.06 7.64
C GLY A 87 -5.90 -13.35 8.15
N ASP A 88 -6.39 -13.76 9.32
CA ASP A 88 -7.63 -13.22 9.89
C ASP A 88 -7.41 -12.06 10.87
N LYS A 89 -6.14 -11.75 11.18
CA LYS A 89 -5.76 -10.72 12.14
C LYS A 89 -5.29 -9.46 11.42
N PHE A 90 -5.89 -8.32 11.77
CA PHE A 90 -5.46 -7.01 11.32
C PHE A 90 -4.14 -6.61 12.01
N THR A 91 -3.13 -6.24 11.23
CA THR A 91 -1.78 -5.92 11.71
C THR A 91 -1.24 -4.61 11.11
N LEU A 92 -0.03 -4.22 11.51
CA LEU A 92 0.68 -3.10 10.87
C LEU A 92 0.99 -3.37 9.38
N ALA A 93 1.04 -4.63 8.94
CA ALA A 93 1.17 -4.92 7.51
C ALA A 93 -0.01 -4.32 6.73
N ASP A 94 -1.24 -4.46 7.25
CA ASP A 94 -2.44 -3.91 6.60
C ASP A 94 -2.45 -2.38 6.59
N ILE A 95 -2.03 -1.76 7.71
CA ILE A 95 -1.94 -0.30 7.79
C ILE A 95 -0.88 0.23 6.81
N ASN A 96 0.31 -0.36 6.82
CA ASN A 96 1.44 0.11 6.04
C ASN A 96 1.23 -0.12 4.54
N VAL A 97 0.84 -1.33 4.14
CA VAL A 97 0.57 -1.66 2.73
C VAL A 97 -0.67 -0.94 2.23
N GLY A 98 -1.73 -0.87 3.03
CA GLY A 98 -2.96 -0.14 2.68
C GLY A 98 -2.69 1.34 2.40
N SER A 99 -1.90 2.01 3.25
CA SER A 99 -1.52 3.40 3.03
C SER A 99 -0.73 3.60 1.74
N VAL A 100 0.09 2.62 1.35
CA VAL A 100 0.81 2.64 0.06
C VAL A 100 -0.14 2.44 -1.11
N VAL A 101 -1.07 1.48 -1.02
CA VAL A 101 -2.08 1.24 -2.09
C VAL A 101 -2.98 2.45 -2.29
N MET A 102 -3.28 3.23 -1.24
CA MET A 102 -4.02 4.49 -1.39
C MET A 102 -3.33 5.49 -2.34
N VAL A 103 -2.00 5.45 -2.47
CA VAL A 103 -1.25 6.31 -3.42
C VAL A 103 -1.62 6.00 -4.88
N ALA A 104 -2.18 4.81 -5.18
CA ALA A 104 -2.68 4.47 -6.51
C ALA A 104 -3.71 5.49 -7.03
N GLN A 105 -4.54 6.07 -6.15
CA GLN A 105 -5.47 7.13 -6.52
C GLN A 105 -4.75 8.38 -7.03
N MET A 106 -3.65 8.77 -6.37
CA MET A 106 -2.84 9.92 -6.79
C MET A 106 -2.13 9.65 -8.12
N ALA A 107 -1.67 8.42 -8.35
CA ALA A 107 -1.06 7.98 -9.59
C ALA A 107 -2.07 7.75 -10.73
N GLN A 108 -3.39 7.77 -10.43
CA GLN A 108 -4.47 7.38 -11.33
C GLN A 108 -4.25 5.96 -11.89
N TYR A 109 -3.83 5.05 -11.03
CA TYR A 109 -3.68 3.63 -11.35
C TYR A 109 -4.93 2.87 -10.91
N ASP A 110 -5.59 2.20 -11.87
CA ASP A 110 -6.77 1.37 -11.59
C ASP A 110 -6.33 -0.05 -11.22
N TYR A 111 -6.65 -0.45 -10.00
CA TYR A 111 -6.42 -1.82 -9.49
C TYR A 111 -7.72 -2.63 -9.30
N SER A 112 -8.83 -2.18 -9.85
CA SER A 112 -10.16 -2.83 -9.68
C SER A 112 -10.24 -4.27 -10.20
N SER A 113 -9.36 -4.64 -11.12
CA SER A 113 -9.24 -6.01 -11.64
C SER A 113 -8.70 -7.00 -10.60
N TYR A 114 -7.96 -6.54 -9.60
CA TYR A 114 -7.41 -7.34 -8.49
C TYR A 114 -8.46 -7.45 -7.39
N LYS A 115 -9.28 -8.51 -7.45
CA LYS A 115 -10.49 -8.64 -6.63
C LYS A 115 -10.22 -8.73 -5.14
N ASN A 116 -9.16 -9.43 -4.74
CA ASN A 116 -8.80 -9.56 -3.33
C ASN A 116 -8.25 -8.24 -2.78
N VAL A 117 -7.42 -7.53 -3.55
CA VAL A 117 -6.93 -6.19 -3.17
C VAL A 117 -8.11 -5.22 -3.05
N SER A 118 -9.03 -5.21 -4.00
CA SER A 118 -10.20 -4.31 -3.99
C SER A 118 -11.09 -4.59 -2.77
N ARG A 119 -11.39 -5.87 -2.49
CA ARG A 119 -12.16 -6.29 -1.30
C ARG A 119 -11.47 -5.86 0.00
N TRP A 120 -10.17 -6.13 0.11
CA TRP A 120 -9.39 -5.78 1.29
C TRP A 120 -9.31 -4.27 1.49
N MET A 121 -9.05 -3.47 0.45
CA MET A 121 -9.05 -2.01 0.53
C MET A 121 -10.42 -1.43 0.92
N ALA A 122 -11.52 -2.00 0.40
CA ALA A 122 -12.86 -1.60 0.80
C ALA A 122 -13.06 -1.79 2.31
N LYS A 123 -12.66 -2.95 2.84
CA LYS A 123 -12.71 -3.25 4.27
C LYS A 123 -11.84 -2.31 5.12
N LEU A 124 -10.63 -1.96 4.65
CA LEU A 124 -9.78 -1.00 5.35
C LEU A 124 -10.43 0.39 5.40
N ASN A 125 -11.07 0.81 4.32
CA ASN A 125 -11.73 2.12 4.23
C ASN A 125 -12.96 2.26 5.14
N GLU A 126 -13.56 1.16 5.61
CA GLU A 126 -14.63 1.17 6.62
C GLU A 126 -14.11 1.53 8.02
N ARG A 127 -12.80 1.49 8.23
CA ARG A 127 -12.19 1.83 9.53
C ARG A 127 -12.09 3.34 9.69
N PRO A 128 -12.55 3.92 10.82
CA PRO A 128 -12.55 5.38 11.03
C PRO A 128 -11.16 6.03 10.85
N SER A 129 -10.09 5.28 11.13
CA SER A 129 -8.71 5.77 10.97
C SER A 129 -8.30 5.94 9.50
N PHE A 130 -8.90 5.20 8.58
CA PHE A 130 -8.66 5.36 7.13
C PHE A 130 -9.56 6.43 6.53
N GLU A 131 -10.78 6.58 7.01
CA GLU A 131 -11.72 7.61 6.55
C GLU A 131 -11.20 9.03 6.80
N GLN A 132 -10.43 9.22 7.87
CA GLN A 132 -9.89 10.54 8.26
C GLN A 132 -8.63 10.96 7.49
N ILE A 133 -8.10 10.16 6.56
CA ILE A 133 -6.96 10.55 5.74
C ILE A 133 -7.45 11.49 4.64
N PRO A 134 -7.17 12.81 4.72
CA PRO A 134 -7.60 13.74 3.68
C PRO A 134 -6.75 13.52 2.43
N PHE A 135 -7.31 12.86 1.42
CA PHE A 135 -6.75 12.97 0.09
C PHE A 135 -7.10 14.36 -0.46
N PRO A 136 -6.14 15.06 -1.07
CA PRO A 136 -6.45 16.33 -1.70
C PRO A 136 -7.56 16.09 -2.74
N PRO A 137 -8.56 17.01 -2.83
CA PRO A 137 -9.63 16.89 -3.79
C PRO A 137 -9.04 16.78 -5.20
N ARG A 138 -9.60 15.90 -6.00
CA ARG A 138 -9.25 15.80 -7.43
C ARG A 138 -9.53 17.13 -8.08
N LYS A 139 -8.50 17.79 -8.59
CA LYS A 139 -8.65 18.93 -9.52
C LYS A 139 -8.93 18.41 -10.91
#